data_5f718564ff60d39a42b6d4218d3c5389
#
_entry.id   5f718564ff60d39a42b6d4218d3c5389
#
_cell.length_a   1.000
_cell.length_b   1.000
_cell.length_c   1.000
_cell.angle_alpha   90.00
_cell.angle_beta   90.00
_cell.angle_gamma   90.00
#
_symmetry.space_group_name_H-M   'P 1'
#
loop_
_entity.id
_entity.type
_entity.pdbx_description
1 polymer ?
#
loop_
_entity_poly.entity_id
_entity_poly.type
_entity_poly.pdbx_seq_one_letter_code
_entity_poly.pdbx_strand_id
1 'polypeptide(L)'
;MKLNFALLLLIVLFSFSLLKANTFEKNQSIYLIRHALAPGNGDPINFDLLDCSTQRNLNNVGILQSKEIGQFFSKNNIKIDDVYSSQWCRCKDTASYAFNNFKELNFLNSFYSYPFNLNKDEQMRDLRNYILDLEYKNNIVFVTHYVVIADLVDYYPKSGEIIQIDKDLNIINTFLIN
;
A
#
# COMPACT_ATOMS: atom_id res chain seq x y z
N MET A 1 -47.13 -39.70 -17.64
CA MET A 1 -46.68 -38.38 -17.25
C MET A 1 -45.23 -38.54 -16.74
N LYS A 2 -44.24 -38.46 -17.68
CA LYS A 2 -42.79 -38.57 -17.32
C LYS A 2 -42.24 -37.15 -17.26
N LEU A 3 -42.18 -36.58 -16.08
CA LEU A 3 -41.63 -35.25 -15.83
C LEU A 3 -40.13 -35.31 -15.86
N ASN A 4 -39.52 -34.44 -16.65
CA ASN A 4 -38.13 -34.41 -17.07
C ASN A 4 -37.14 -34.31 -15.89
N PHE A 5 -36.50 -35.42 -15.56
CA PHE A 5 -35.37 -35.48 -14.64
C PHE A 5 -34.14 -34.68 -15.14
N ALA A 6 -34.07 -34.47 -16.48
CA ALA A 6 -33.00 -33.72 -17.12
C ALA A 6 -33.02 -32.19 -16.83
N LEU A 7 -34.21 -31.62 -16.58
CA LEU A 7 -34.36 -30.19 -16.31
C LEU A 7 -33.89 -29.80 -14.87
N LEU A 8 -34.04 -30.74 -13.91
CA LEU A 8 -33.60 -30.54 -12.53
C LEU A 8 -32.07 -30.56 -12.42
N LEU A 9 -31.41 -31.39 -13.23
CA LEU A 9 -29.94 -31.51 -13.23
C LEU A 9 -29.24 -30.24 -13.78
N LEU A 10 -29.89 -29.56 -14.78
CA LEU A 10 -29.33 -28.32 -15.36
C LEU A 10 -29.40 -27.15 -14.40
N ILE A 11 -30.41 -27.08 -13.52
CA ILE A 11 -30.57 -25.99 -12.54
C ILE A 11 -29.54 -26.13 -11.40
N VAL A 12 -29.20 -27.35 -11.02
CA VAL A 12 -28.17 -27.58 -9.96
C VAL A 12 -26.76 -27.27 -10.45
N LEU A 13 -26.47 -27.49 -11.75
CA LEU A 13 -25.15 -27.15 -12.32
C LEU A 13 -24.93 -25.64 -12.52
N PHE A 14 -26.01 -24.86 -12.66
CA PHE A 14 -25.90 -23.40 -12.84
C PHE A 14 -25.73 -22.64 -11.52
N SER A 15 -26.05 -23.26 -10.40
CA SER A 15 -25.94 -22.62 -9.07
C SER A 15 -24.53 -22.69 -8.47
N PHE A 16 -23.59 -23.43 -9.06
CA PHE A 16 -22.22 -23.58 -8.55
C PHE A 16 -21.22 -22.56 -9.10
N SER A 17 -21.64 -21.64 -9.98
CA SER A 17 -20.73 -20.72 -10.69
C SER A 17 -20.57 -19.34 -10.07
N LEU A 18 -21.09 -19.07 -8.86
CA LEU A 18 -21.12 -17.70 -8.31
C LEU A 18 -20.58 -17.56 -6.88
N LEU A 19 -19.80 -18.51 -6.39
CA LEU A 19 -18.91 -18.26 -5.28
C LEU A 19 -17.46 -18.25 -5.77
N LYS A 20 -17.07 -17.24 -6.57
CA LYS A 20 -15.70 -16.76 -6.49
C LYS A 20 -15.59 -16.15 -5.08
N ALA A 21 -15.27 -16.98 -4.09
CA ALA A 21 -14.66 -16.47 -2.88
C ALA A 21 -13.50 -15.61 -3.36
N ASN A 22 -13.49 -14.33 -2.97
CA ASN A 22 -12.28 -13.50 -3.04
C ASN A 22 -11.25 -14.24 -2.20
N THR A 23 -10.57 -15.21 -2.79
CA THR A 23 -9.39 -15.83 -2.20
C THR A 23 -8.37 -14.71 -2.21
N PHE A 24 -8.19 -14.13 -1.05
CA PHE A 24 -7.13 -13.20 -0.75
C PHE A 24 -5.84 -13.83 -1.28
N GLU A 25 -5.28 -13.33 -2.37
CA GLU A 25 -3.96 -13.75 -2.80
C GLU A 25 -2.97 -13.26 -1.77
N LYS A 26 -2.68 -14.10 -0.78
CA LYS A 26 -1.89 -13.76 0.41
C LYS A 26 -0.39 -13.72 0.13
N ASN A 27 0.06 -14.24 -1.01
CA ASN A 27 1.46 -14.44 -1.31
C ASN A 27 1.85 -13.74 -2.60
N GLN A 28 3.08 -13.20 -2.61
CA GLN A 28 3.71 -12.56 -3.76
C GLN A 28 3.00 -11.29 -4.27
N SER A 29 2.47 -10.52 -3.33
CA SER A 29 1.92 -9.20 -3.62
C SER A 29 2.82 -8.08 -3.09
N ILE A 30 2.64 -6.90 -3.64
CA ILE A 30 3.22 -5.65 -3.13
C ILE A 30 2.09 -4.85 -2.52
N TYR A 31 2.30 -4.35 -1.30
CA TYR A 31 1.36 -3.49 -0.60
C TYR A 31 1.91 -2.07 -0.56
N LEU A 32 1.27 -1.17 -1.29
CA LEU A 32 1.54 0.27 -1.22
C LEU A 32 0.69 0.85 -0.10
N ILE A 33 1.30 1.57 0.84
CA ILE A 33 0.60 2.20 1.95
C ILE A 33 0.88 3.70 1.89
N ARG A 34 -0.17 4.51 1.72
CA ARG A 34 -0.02 5.93 1.99
C ARG A 34 0.19 6.10 3.50
N HIS A 35 1.20 6.89 3.90
CA HIS A 35 1.42 7.21 5.31
C HIS A 35 0.10 7.54 6.03
N ALA A 36 0.02 7.18 7.29
CA ALA A 36 -1.13 7.44 8.14
C ALA A 36 -1.42 8.94 8.31
N LEU A 37 -2.49 9.29 8.98
CA LEU A 37 -2.98 10.66 9.07
C LEU A 37 -1.94 11.61 9.67
N ALA A 38 -1.45 12.51 8.81
CA ALA A 38 -0.64 13.67 9.15
C ALA A 38 -1.44 14.91 8.74
N PRO A 39 -2.03 15.69 9.64
CA PRO A 39 -2.89 16.83 9.31
C PRO A 39 -2.17 17.91 8.50
N GLY A 40 -2.91 18.58 7.61
CA GLY A 40 -2.41 19.65 6.74
C GLY A 40 -1.94 19.15 5.38
N ASN A 41 -1.42 20.07 4.56
CA ASN A 41 -0.94 19.83 3.20
C ASN A 41 0.51 20.30 3.06
N GLY A 42 1.35 19.49 2.39
CA GLY A 42 2.78 19.78 2.21
C GLY A 42 3.57 19.75 3.53
N ASP A 43 4.81 20.15 3.47
CA ASP A 43 5.69 20.39 4.60
C ASP A 43 6.01 21.89 4.68
N PRO A 44 6.46 22.43 5.83
CA PRO A 44 6.97 23.81 5.92
C PRO A 44 8.06 24.08 4.88
N ILE A 45 8.17 25.34 4.41
CA ILE A 45 9.09 25.69 3.31
C ILE A 45 10.56 25.32 3.61
N ASN A 46 10.96 25.43 4.87
CA ASN A 46 12.35 25.18 5.31
C ASN A 46 12.47 23.86 6.08
N PHE A 47 11.67 22.86 5.78
CA PHE A 47 11.80 21.58 6.46
C PHE A 47 13.12 20.88 6.11
N ASP A 48 13.68 20.20 7.09
CA ASP A 48 14.84 19.32 6.92
C ASP A 48 14.37 17.85 6.96
N LEU A 49 14.79 17.07 5.96
CA LEU A 49 14.47 15.66 5.88
C LEU A 49 15.05 14.85 7.05
N LEU A 50 16.14 15.32 7.63
CA LEU A 50 16.82 14.68 8.76
C LEU A 50 16.28 15.14 10.13
N ASP A 51 15.48 16.22 10.17
CA ASP A 51 14.88 16.73 11.39
C ASP A 51 13.35 16.64 11.37
N CYS A 52 12.82 15.65 12.08
CA CYS A 52 11.37 15.42 12.15
C CYS A 52 10.61 16.61 12.77
N SER A 53 11.24 17.41 13.62
CA SER A 53 10.57 18.55 14.25
C SER A 53 10.19 19.65 13.25
N THR A 54 10.83 19.68 12.09
CA THR A 54 10.59 20.63 11.00
C THR A 54 9.55 20.13 9.98
N GLN A 55 9.15 18.87 10.07
CA GLN A 55 8.24 18.23 9.11
C GLN A 55 6.80 18.21 9.59
N ARG A 56 5.89 17.99 8.65
CA ARG A 56 4.51 17.62 8.94
C ARG A 56 4.45 16.15 9.35
N ASN A 57 4.08 15.88 10.61
CA ASN A 57 4.12 14.57 11.24
C ASN A 57 2.73 13.98 11.52
N LEU A 58 2.69 12.70 11.90
CA LEU A 58 1.48 12.06 12.37
C LEU A 58 0.93 12.76 13.60
N ASN A 59 -0.40 12.84 13.71
CA ASN A 59 -1.05 13.13 14.98
C ASN A 59 -1.42 11.82 15.72
N ASN A 60 -2.04 11.93 16.89
CA ASN A 60 -2.44 10.75 17.68
C ASN A 60 -3.38 9.80 16.90
N VAL A 61 -4.26 10.32 16.04
CA VAL A 61 -5.13 9.50 15.18
C VAL A 61 -4.28 8.74 14.16
N GLY A 62 -3.30 9.40 13.54
CA GLY A 62 -2.38 8.75 12.60
C GLY A 62 -1.51 7.67 13.26
N ILE A 63 -1.09 7.87 14.52
CA ILE A 63 -0.37 6.85 15.29
C ILE A 63 -1.26 5.62 15.53
N LEU A 64 -2.52 5.81 15.90
CA LEU A 64 -3.48 4.72 16.09
C LEU A 64 -3.75 4.00 14.77
N GLN A 65 -4.00 4.74 13.69
CA GLN A 65 -4.19 4.20 12.35
C GLN A 65 -2.99 3.36 11.89
N SER A 66 -1.76 3.80 12.19
CA SER A 66 -0.55 3.03 11.88
C SER A 66 -0.52 1.68 12.60
N LYS A 67 -0.92 1.63 13.86
CA LYS A 67 -1.03 0.36 14.62
C LYS A 67 -2.12 -0.54 14.05
N GLU A 68 -3.24 0.02 13.61
CA GLU A 68 -4.33 -0.73 12.98
C GLU A 68 -3.93 -1.30 11.62
N ILE A 69 -3.08 -0.58 10.86
CA ILE A 69 -2.43 -1.12 9.65
C ILE A 69 -1.66 -2.39 10.01
N GLY A 70 -0.80 -2.38 11.02
CA GLY A 70 -0.07 -3.56 11.47
C GLY A 70 -0.98 -4.71 11.91
N GLN A 71 -2.08 -4.38 12.62
CA GLN A 71 -3.10 -5.36 13.00
C GLN A 71 -3.82 -5.98 11.78
N PHE A 72 -4.06 -5.20 10.73
CA PHE A 72 -4.63 -5.72 9.49
C PHE A 72 -3.77 -6.85 8.91
N PHE A 73 -2.47 -6.66 8.79
CA PHE A 73 -1.56 -7.70 8.29
C PHE A 73 -1.53 -8.93 9.19
N SER A 74 -1.44 -8.74 10.50
CA SER A 74 -1.39 -9.84 11.47
C SER A 74 -2.70 -10.63 11.54
N LYS A 75 -3.85 -9.97 11.62
CA LYS A 75 -5.18 -10.62 11.66
C LYS A 75 -5.48 -11.43 10.38
N ASN A 76 -4.97 -10.97 9.24
CA ASN A 76 -5.16 -11.66 7.97
C ASN A 76 -4.05 -12.70 7.67
N ASN A 77 -3.11 -12.91 8.59
CA ASN A 77 -1.97 -13.81 8.43
C ASN A 77 -1.16 -13.52 7.14
N ILE A 78 -0.99 -12.24 6.79
CA ILE A 78 -0.20 -11.79 5.63
C ILE A 78 1.27 -11.81 6.03
N LYS A 79 2.05 -12.71 5.43
CA LYS A 79 3.51 -12.79 5.66
C LYS A 79 4.21 -11.71 4.86
N ILE A 80 5.13 -11.00 5.50
CA ILE A 80 5.91 -9.92 4.89
C ILE A 80 7.39 -10.32 4.94
N ASP A 81 8.08 -10.17 3.81
CA ASP A 81 9.52 -10.40 3.73
C ASP A 81 10.29 -9.13 4.08
N ASP A 82 9.90 -8.01 3.50
CA ASP A 82 10.53 -6.71 3.74
C ASP A 82 9.50 -5.58 3.79
N VAL A 83 9.81 -4.57 4.61
CA VAL A 83 9.10 -3.29 4.67
C VAL A 83 10.06 -2.19 4.28
N TYR A 84 9.65 -1.35 3.35
CA TYR A 84 10.39 -0.18 2.91
C TYR A 84 9.59 1.09 3.17
N SER A 85 10.28 2.17 3.49
CA SER A 85 9.68 3.46 3.79
C SER A 85 10.36 4.59 3.02
N SER A 86 9.59 5.60 2.67
CA SER A 86 10.10 6.93 2.37
C SER A 86 10.89 7.48 3.57
N GLN A 87 11.84 8.35 3.30
CA GLN A 87 12.67 9.02 4.31
C GLN A 87 11.93 10.08 5.13
N TRP A 88 10.71 10.47 4.74
CA TRP A 88 9.86 11.38 5.52
C TRP A 88 9.42 10.77 6.83
N CYS A 89 9.49 11.57 7.92
CA CYS A 89 9.20 11.09 9.27
C CYS A 89 7.80 10.47 9.40
N ARG A 90 6.77 11.05 8.79
CA ARG A 90 5.41 10.47 8.78
C ARG A 90 5.33 9.08 8.14
N CYS A 91 6.18 8.78 7.13
CA CYS A 91 6.25 7.45 6.54
C CYS A 91 7.03 6.49 7.44
N LYS A 92 8.17 6.93 7.98
CA LYS A 92 8.98 6.16 8.94
C LYS A 92 8.17 5.81 10.18
N ASP A 93 7.44 6.78 10.74
CA ASP A 93 6.58 6.56 11.90
C ASP A 93 5.45 5.57 11.57
N THR A 94 4.80 5.71 10.39
CA THR A 94 3.78 4.74 9.95
C THR A 94 4.37 3.34 9.87
N ALA A 95 5.53 3.16 9.23
CA ALA A 95 6.20 1.88 9.10
C ALA A 95 6.64 1.32 10.47
N SER A 96 7.18 2.16 11.34
CA SER A 96 7.63 1.78 12.67
C SER A 96 6.48 1.29 13.56
N TYR A 97 5.37 2.05 13.62
CA TYR A 97 4.20 1.67 14.43
C TYR A 97 3.45 0.44 13.88
N ALA A 98 3.48 0.22 12.56
CA ALA A 98 2.81 -0.90 11.94
C ALA A 98 3.65 -2.19 11.95
N PHE A 99 4.96 -2.10 11.72
CA PHE A 99 5.81 -3.26 11.42
C PHE A 99 7.09 -3.36 12.25
N ASN A 100 7.40 -2.38 13.10
CA ASN A 100 8.61 -2.21 13.91
C ASN A 100 9.89 -1.95 13.08
N ASN A 101 10.20 -2.80 12.09
CA ASN A 101 11.42 -2.71 11.29
C ASN A 101 11.10 -2.33 9.84
N PHE A 102 11.94 -1.47 9.24
CA PHE A 102 11.85 -1.08 7.85
C PHE A 102 13.22 -0.63 7.32
N LYS A 103 13.35 -0.56 6.00
CA LYS A 103 14.50 0.01 5.28
C LYS A 103 14.05 1.29 4.57
N GLU A 104 14.90 2.32 4.54
CA GLU A 104 14.57 3.56 3.83
C GLU A 104 14.96 3.47 2.35
N LEU A 105 14.10 3.99 1.48
CA LEU A 105 14.35 4.11 0.03
C LEU A 105 13.98 5.51 -0.44
N ASN A 106 14.93 6.19 -1.07
CA ASN A 106 14.75 7.58 -1.54
C ASN A 106 13.72 7.70 -2.66
N PHE A 107 13.56 6.71 -3.51
CA PHE A 107 12.55 6.72 -4.57
C PHE A 107 11.10 6.50 -4.07
N LEU A 108 10.90 6.28 -2.76
CA LEU A 108 9.59 6.35 -2.10
C LEU A 108 9.26 7.76 -1.57
N ASN A 109 10.18 8.72 -1.73
CA ASN A 109 10.06 10.08 -1.22
C ASN A 109 8.95 10.87 -1.95
N SER A 110 8.40 11.88 -1.26
CA SER A 110 7.41 12.77 -1.86
C SER A 110 8.06 13.71 -2.88
N PHE A 111 7.48 13.79 -4.05
CA PHE A 111 7.79 14.82 -5.04
C PHE A 111 6.68 15.89 -5.17
N TYR A 112 5.90 16.08 -4.09
CA TYR A 112 4.76 17.00 -4.08
C TYR A 112 5.18 18.47 -4.27
N SER A 113 6.33 18.87 -3.74
CA SER A 113 6.80 20.26 -3.75
C SER A 113 8.24 20.40 -4.24
N TYR A 114 8.59 21.62 -4.63
CA TYR A 114 9.95 21.99 -4.97
C TYR A 114 10.87 21.85 -3.72
N PRO A 115 12.15 21.40 -3.87
CA PRO A 115 12.81 21.01 -5.14
C PRO A 115 12.61 19.54 -5.54
N PHE A 116 11.90 18.73 -4.75
CA PHE A 116 11.78 17.27 -4.96
C PHE A 116 11.05 16.89 -6.25
N ASN A 117 10.15 17.76 -6.75
CA ASN A 117 9.45 17.54 -8.00
C ASN A 117 10.34 17.57 -9.25
N LEU A 118 11.55 18.13 -9.15
CA LEU A 118 12.50 18.21 -10.28
C LEU A 118 13.00 16.83 -10.71
N ASN A 119 13.06 15.87 -9.79
CA ASN A 119 13.59 14.52 -10.04
C ASN A 119 12.48 13.46 -10.17
N LYS A 120 11.22 13.89 -10.31
CA LYS A 120 10.06 12.97 -10.34
C LYS A 120 10.22 11.83 -11.34
N ASP A 121 10.55 12.14 -12.59
CA ASP A 121 10.57 11.15 -13.67
C ASP A 121 11.69 10.10 -13.46
N GLU A 122 12.86 10.55 -12.98
CA GLU A 122 13.95 9.66 -12.61
C GLU A 122 13.57 8.78 -11.41
N GLN A 123 13.05 9.39 -10.37
CA GLN A 123 12.59 8.69 -9.16
C GLN A 123 11.55 7.60 -9.47
N MET A 124 10.56 7.91 -10.29
CA MET A 124 9.49 6.98 -10.65
C MET A 124 10.00 5.86 -11.58
N ARG A 125 10.96 6.15 -12.47
CA ARG A 125 11.64 5.14 -13.25
C ARG A 125 12.40 4.17 -12.35
N ASP A 126 13.15 4.69 -11.38
CA ASP A 126 13.94 3.88 -10.45
C ASP A 126 13.06 3.01 -9.55
N LEU A 127 11.92 3.54 -9.08
CA LEU A 127 10.94 2.75 -8.34
C LEU A 127 10.36 1.60 -9.18
N ARG A 128 9.99 1.86 -10.45
CA ARG A 128 9.47 0.82 -11.36
C ARG A 128 10.51 -0.27 -11.61
N ASN A 129 11.75 0.11 -11.90
CA ASN A 129 12.85 -0.83 -12.10
C ASN A 129 13.10 -1.66 -10.83
N TYR A 130 13.11 -1.01 -9.66
CA TYR A 130 13.27 -1.71 -8.39
C TYR A 130 12.19 -2.77 -8.17
N ILE A 131 10.92 -2.44 -8.47
CA ILE A 131 9.80 -3.38 -8.36
C ILE A 131 9.96 -4.57 -9.31
N LEU A 132 10.40 -4.33 -10.54
CA LEU A 132 10.62 -5.41 -11.53
C LEU A 132 11.73 -6.37 -11.09
N ASP A 133 12.81 -5.84 -10.52
CA ASP A 133 13.98 -6.61 -10.09
C ASP A 133 13.80 -7.25 -8.71
N LEU A 134 12.74 -6.90 -7.96
CA LEU A 134 12.49 -7.46 -6.63
C LEU A 134 12.26 -8.97 -6.69
N GLU A 135 13.06 -9.69 -5.90
CA GLU A 135 12.83 -11.11 -5.60
C GLU A 135 12.29 -11.24 -4.18
N TYR A 136 11.12 -11.84 -4.02
CA TYR A 136 10.49 -12.05 -2.73
C TYR A 136 9.66 -13.34 -2.73
N LYS A 137 9.52 -13.94 -1.56
CA LYS A 137 8.81 -15.22 -1.38
C LYS A 137 7.35 -15.02 -0.95
N ASN A 138 7.12 -14.04 -0.10
CA ASN A 138 5.80 -13.74 0.46
C ASN A 138 5.28 -12.39 -0.08
N ASN A 139 5.43 -11.33 0.68
CA ASN A 139 4.92 -10.00 0.30
C ASN A 139 5.93 -8.90 0.65
N ILE A 140 5.84 -7.80 -0.05
CA ILE A 140 6.62 -6.58 0.18
C ILE A 140 5.67 -5.45 0.56
N VAL A 141 6.11 -4.59 1.47
CA VAL A 141 5.38 -3.38 1.86
C VAL A 141 6.20 -2.14 1.52
N PHE A 142 5.56 -1.18 0.85
CA PHE A 142 6.09 0.17 0.62
C PHE A 142 5.23 1.20 1.33
N VAL A 143 5.77 1.89 2.34
CA VAL A 143 5.12 3.02 3.01
C VAL A 143 5.61 4.31 2.35
N THR A 144 4.70 5.02 1.68
CA THR A 144 5.03 6.16 0.84
C THR A 144 3.95 7.24 0.86
N HIS A 145 3.91 8.06 -0.17
CA HIS A 145 3.07 9.25 -0.28
C HIS A 145 2.00 9.08 -1.36
N TYR A 146 0.91 9.82 -1.22
CA TYR A 146 -0.17 9.90 -2.17
C TYR A 146 0.33 10.14 -3.62
N VAL A 147 1.29 11.07 -3.83
CA VAL A 147 1.79 11.42 -5.17
C VAL A 147 2.57 10.26 -5.83
N VAL A 148 3.29 9.47 -5.04
CA VAL A 148 4.03 8.31 -5.53
C VAL A 148 3.07 7.19 -5.94
N ILE A 149 2.06 6.90 -5.12
CA ILE A 149 1.05 5.89 -5.43
C ILE A 149 0.23 6.31 -6.66
N ALA A 150 -0.18 7.59 -6.73
CA ALA A 150 -0.94 8.11 -7.85
C ALA A 150 -0.19 8.00 -9.18
N ASP A 151 1.11 8.29 -9.20
CA ASP A 151 1.93 8.16 -10.41
C ASP A 151 2.22 6.70 -10.76
N LEU A 152 2.38 5.83 -9.75
CA LEU A 152 2.75 4.45 -9.98
C LEU A 152 1.61 3.61 -10.55
N VAL A 153 0.38 3.76 -10.02
CA VAL A 153 -0.78 2.89 -10.29
C VAL A 153 -2.08 3.63 -10.62
N ASP A 154 -2.00 4.95 -10.89
CA ASP A 154 -3.15 5.82 -11.20
C ASP A 154 -4.29 5.70 -10.16
N TYR A 155 -3.92 5.65 -8.88
CA TYR A 155 -4.86 5.57 -7.77
C TYR A 155 -4.57 6.63 -6.70
N TYR A 156 -5.61 7.27 -6.20
CA TYR A 156 -5.53 8.41 -5.27
C TYR A 156 -5.93 8.00 -3.83
N PRO A 157 -4.99 7.44 -3.04
CA PRO A 157 -5.33 6.84 -1.75
C PRO A 157 -5.63 7.87 -0.67
N LYS A 158 -6.49 7.51 0.28
CA LYS A 158 -6.66 8.22 1.56
C LYS A 158 -5.49 7.91 2.50
N SER A 159 -5.31 8.71 3.56
CA SER A 159 -4.29 8.44 4.59
C SER A 159 -4.51 7.06 5.22
N GLY A 160 -3.45 6.27 5.37
CA GLY A 160 -3.49 4.93 5.93
C GLY A 160 -4.12 3.87 5.02
N GLU A 161 -4.52 4.22 3.80
CA GLU A 161 -5.07 3.26 2.84
C GLU A 161 -3.98 2.34 2.30
N ILE A 162 -4.31 1.05 2.20
CA ILE A 162 -3.45 -0.03 1.72
C ILE A 162 -3.94 -0.43 0.33
N ILE A 163 -3.04 -0.43 -0.65
CA ILE A 163 -3.30 -0.84 -2.02
C ILE A 163 -2.45 -2.09 -2.29
N GLN A 164 -3.11 -3.22 -2.54
CA GLN A 164 -2.47 -4.47 -2.95
C GLN A 164 -2.33 -4.49 -4.46
N ILE A 165 -1.11 -4.70 -4.95
CA ILE A 165 -0.79 -4.78 -6.38
C ILE A 165 0.01 -6.05 -6.70
N ASP A 166 0.00 -6.44 -7.96
CA ASP A 166 0.92 -7.41 -8.53
C ASP A 166 2.24 -6.75 -9.02
N LYS A 167 3.16 -7.55 -9.55
CA LYS A 167 4.43 -7.05 -10.14
C LYS A 167 4.23 -6.24 -11.42
N ASP A 168 3.12 -6.44 -12.11
CA ASP A 168 2.77 -5.69 -13.32
C ASP A 168 2.06 -4.37 -12.99
N LEU A 169 2.03 -4.00 -11.68
CA LEU A 169 1.40 -2.80 -11.13
C LEU A 169 -0.12 -2.77 -11.25
N ASN A 170 -0.77 -3.89 -11.49
CA ASN A 170 -2.23 -3.97 -11.47
C ASN A 170 -2.75 -3.98 -10.04
N ILE A 171 -3.78 -3.18 -9.76
CA ILE A 171 -4.43 -3.16 -8.45
C ILE A 171 -5.28 -4.43 -8.29
N ILE A 172 -4.98 -5.20 -7.25
CA ILE A 172 -5.73 -6.41 -6.86
C ILE A 172 -6.85 -6.04 -5.89
N ASN A 173 -6.50 -5.29 -4.81
CA ASN A 173 -7.44 -4.86 -3.79
C ASN A 173 -7.04 -3.51 -3.19
N THR A 174 -7.99 -2.86 -2.51
CA THR A 174 -7.74 -1.70 -1.66
C THR A 174 -8.40 -1.88 -0.30
N PHE A 175 -7.76 -1.42 0.78
CA PHE A 175 -8.26 -1.54 2.15
C PHE A 175 -8.12 -0.21 2.86
N LEU A 176 -9.23 0.38 3.23
CA LEU A 176 -9.25 1.61 4.04
C LEU A 176 -9.20 1.23 5.53
N ILE A 177 -8.18 1.72 6.22
CA ILE A 177 -8.04 1.57 7.66
C ILE A 177 -8.56 2.85 8.32
N ASN A 178 -9.64 2.75 9.11
CA ASN A 178 -10.35 3.88 9.73
C ASN A 178 -9.88 4.11 11.16
#